data_9b5bef0fd28030d24434a336835bede3
#
_entry.id   9b5bef0fd28030d24434a336835bede3
#
_cell.length_a   1.000
_cell.length_b   1.000
_cell.length_c   1.000
_cell.angle_alpha   90.00
_cell.angle_beta   90.00
_cell.angle_gamma   90.00
#
_symmetry.space_group_name_H-M   'P 1'
#
loop_
_entity.id
_entity.type
_entity.pdbx_description
1 polymer ?
#
loop_
_entity_poly.entity_id
_entity_poly.type
_entity_poly.pdbx_seq_one_letter_code
_entity_poly.pdbx_strand_id
1 'polypeptide(L)'
;MSTPGHSPLGKDTVYADRYDASLLFPIPRADNRAQIGVAETLPFHGVDIWNAYELSWLDPRGKPQVALAEFRVPAASPYIIESKSFKLYLNGFAQESIADIDTLAETLRHDLSAAAGAVVGVELSPLRAAALPVVELDGELLDAQDLAIDHYGPPRPEYLRADAAATAVEETLVSHLLRSNCPVTGQPDWGSVQIAYRGAPIDHAGLLRY
;
A
#
# COMPACT_ATOMS: atom_id res chain seq x y z
N MET A 1 10.76 -19.04 6.27
CA MET A 1 10.98 -17.58 6.33
C MET A 1 11.17 -17.09 4.90
N SER A 2 10.10 -16.61 4.27
CA SER A 2 10.25 -15.86 3.02
C SER A 2 10.72 -14.46 3.39
N THR A 3 11.98 -14.35 3.69
CA THR A 3 12.64 -13.08 3.94
C THR A 3 12.67 -12.26 2.65
N PRO A 4 12.56 -10.93 2.73
CA PRO A 4 12.81 -10.01 1.60
C PRO A 4 14.15 -10.24 0.90
N GLY A 5 15.00 -11.11 1.41
CA GLY A 5 16.35 -11.42 0.92
C GLY A 5 16.45 -11.91 -0.52
N HIS A 6 15.34 -12.38 -1.12
CA HIS A 6 15.29 -12.75 -2.53
C HIS A 6 14.66 -11.68 -3.43
N SER A 7 14.06 -10.61 -2.84
CA SER A 7 13.51 -9.52 -3.60
C SER A 7 14.61 -8.65 -4.24
N PRO A 8 14.31 -7.87 -5.29
CA PRO A 8 15.25 -6.89 -5.85
C PRO A 8 15.57 -5.73 -4.91
N LEU A 9 14.89 -5.63 -3.76
CA LEU A 9 15.09 -4.58 -2.78
C LEU A 9 16.53 -4.63 -2.19
N GLY A 10 17.28 -3.53 -2.27
CA GLY A 10 18.65 -3.42 -1.76
C GLY A 10 19.73 -4.06 -2.63
N LYS A 11 19.40 -4.59 -3.81
CA LYS A 11 20.38 -5.13 -4.78
C LYS A 11 20.64 -4.13 -5.91
N ASP A 12 21.80 -4.27 -6.57
CA ASP A 12 22.08 -3.59 -7.83
C ASP A 12 20.98 -3.92 -8.83
N THR A 13 20.39 -2.88 -9.42
CA THR A 13 19.23 -3.02 -10.29
C THR A 13 19.65 -2.76 -11.73
N VAL A 14 19.49 -3.77 -12.60
CA VAL A 14 19.48 -3.54 -14.04
C VAL A 14 18.10 -2.96 -14.36
N TYR A 15 18.05 -1.71 -14.80
CA TYR A 15 16.81 -1.10 -15.25
C TYR A 15 16.40 -1.76 -16.56
N ALA A 16 15.26 -2.44 -16.55
CA ALA A 16 14.65 -2.94 -17.77
C ALA A 16 14.14 -1.75 -18.59
N ASP A 17 14.52 -1.71 -19.87
CA ASP A 17 14.07 -0.70 -20.84
C ASP A 17 12.90 -1.20 -21.69
N ARG A 18 12.39 -2.40 -21.39
CA ARG A 18 11.28 -3.07 -22.08
C ARG A 18 10.31 -3.68 -21.10
N TYR A 19 9.09 -3.81 -21.55
CA TYR A 19 8.05 -4.55 -20.83
C TYR A 19 8.45 -6.00 -20.58
N ASP A 20 8.32 -6.39 -19.31
CA ASP A 20 8.55 -7.77 -18.87
C ASP A 20 7.71 -8.05 -17.61
N ALA A 21 6.65 -8.85 -17.76
CA ALA A 21 5.79 -9.24 -16.65
C ALA A 21 6.52 -10.07 -15.57
N SER A 22 7.62 -10.73 -15.92
CA SER A 22 8.43 -11.54 -14.98
C SER A 22 9.17 -10.69 -13.93
N LEU A 23 9.21 -9.37 -14.10
CA LEU A 23 9.75 -8.44 -13.10
C LEU A 23 8.89 -8.36 -11.84
N LEU A 24 7.60 -8.66 -11.93
CA LEU A 24 6.70 -8.62 -10.77
C LEU A 24 7.09 -9.70 -9.76
N PHE A 25 7.40 -9.27 -8.54
CA PHE A 25 7.83 -10.16 -7.46
C PHE A 25 6.72 -10.31 -6.43
N PRO A 26 5.98 -11.44 -6.41
CA PRO A 26 4.93 -11.69 -5.44
C PRO A 26 5.51 -12.10 -4.09
N ILE A 27 5.04 -11.50 -3.01
CA ILE A 27 5.38 -11.84 -1.61
C ILE A 27 4.18 -12.49 -0.96
N PRO A 28 4.27 -13.73 -0.43
CA PRO A 28 3.17 -14.37 0.29
C PRO A 28 2.74 -13.53 1.50
N ARG A 29 1.43 -13.22 1.61
CA ARG A 29 0.89 -12.49 2.76
C ARG A 29 0.79 -13.35 4.01
N ALA A 30 0.63 -14.67 3.85
CA ALA A 30 0.41 -15.61 4.94
C ALA A 30 1.54 -15.55 5.98
N ASP A 31 2.80 -15.49 5.55
CA ASP A 31 3.96 -15.52 6.44
C ASP A 31 4.00 -14.31 7.37
N ASN A 32 3.76 -13.11 6.83
CA ASN A 32 3.75 -11.89 7.63
C ASN A 32 2.53 -11.82 8.56
N ARG A 33 1.38 -12.31 8.11
CA ARG A 33 0.16 -12.39 8.90
C ARG A 33 0.30 -13.34 10.09
N ALA A 34 0.91 -14.49 9.87
CA ALA A 34 1.18 -15.46 10.93
C ALA A 34 2.07 -14.87 12.04
N GLN A 35 3.06 -14.04 11.67
CA GLN A 35 3.95 -13.40 12.64
C GLN A 35 3.23 -12.43 13.60
N ILE A 36 2.13 -11.82 13.15
CA ILE A 36 1.31 -10.92 13.97
C ILE A 36 0.02 -11.59 14.48
N GLY A 37 -0.07 -12.92 14.37
CA GLY A 37 -1.19 -13.69 14.91
C GLY A 37 -2.50 -13.58 14.12
N VAL A 38 -2.47 -13.11 12.88
CA VAL A 38 -3.65 -13.09 12.00
C VAL A 38 -3.89 -14.51 11.46
N ALA A 39 -5.07 -15.06 11.74
CA ALA A 39 -5.46 -16.38 11.32
C ALA A 39 -5.63 -16.49 9.79
N GLU A 40 -5.64 -17.73 9.28
CA GLU A 40 -5.89 -18.00 7.86
C GLU A 40 -7.23 -17.43 7.39
N THR A 41 -8.27 -17.56 8.21
CA THR A 41 -9.53 -16.83 8.00
C THR A 41 -9.36 -15.41 8.48
N LEU A 42 -9.38 -14.46 7.53
CA LEU A 42 -9.15 -13.04 7.83
C LEU A 42 -10.32 -12.47 8.66
N PRO A 43 -10.04 -11.80 9.80
CA PRO A 43 -11.07 -11.14 10.61
C PRO A 43 -11.48 -9.77 10.03
N PHE A 44 -11.00 -9.41 8.85
CA PHE A 44 -11.24 -8.13 8.18
C PHE A 44 -11.36 -8.32 6.67
N HIS A 45 -11.88 -7.31 6.01
CA HIS A 45 -11.83 -7.12 4.56
C HIS A 45 -11.20 -5.76 4.25
N GLY A 46 -10.66 -5.61 3.04
CA GLY A 46 -10.00 -4.38 2.65
C GLY A 46 -9.36 -4.46 1.28
N VAL A 47 -8.66 -3.40 0.92
CA VAL A 47 -7.97 -3.25 -0.36
C VAL A 47 -6.70 -2.44 -0.16
N ASP A 48 -5.61 -2.83 -0.82
CA ASP A 48 -4.42 -2.00 -0.97
C ASP A 48 -4.60 -1.14 -2.23
N ILE A 49 -4.48 0.17 -2.08
CA ILE A 49 -4.57 1.11 -3.18
C ILE A 49 -3.17 1.63 -3.49
N TRP A 50 -2.76 1.48 -4.74
CA TRP A 50 -1.48 1.96 -5.24
C TRP A 50 -1.72 3.02 -6.31
N ASN A 51 -0.96 4.11 -6.25
CA ASN A 51 -1.04 5.19 -7.23
C ASN A 51 0.29 5.34 -7.97
N ALA A 52 0.22 5.38 -9.31
CA ALA A 52 1.34 5.77 -10.15
C ALA A 52 0.98 7.09 -10.87
N TYR A 53 1.82 8.10 -10.67
CA TYR A 53 1.53 9.47 -11.12
C TYR A 53 2.13 9.80 -12.50
N GLU A 54 2.93 8.89 -13.06
CA GLU A 54 3.68 9.11 -14.31
C GLU A 54 3.77 7.83 -15.16
N LEU A 55 2.71 6.99 -15.17
CA LEU A 55 2.68 5.83 -16.06
C LEU A 55 2.74 6.31 -17.50
N SER A 56 3.72 5.82 -18.28
CA SER A 56 3.96 6.30 -19.63
C SER A 56 4.16 5.16 -20.63
N TRP A 57 3.80 5.43 -21.89
CA TRP A 57 3.99 4.52 -23.03
C TRP A 57 4.06 5.33 -24.32
N LEU A 58 4.29 4.68 -25.46
CA LEU A 58 4.23 5.29 -26.79
C LEU A 58 2.95 4.91 -27.50
N ASP A 59 2.32 5.87 -28.20
CA ASP A 59 1.25 5.54 -29.13
C ASP A 59 1.83 4.84 -30.39
N PRO A 60 0.99 4.31 -31.30
CA PRO A 60 1.46 3.60 -32.51
C PRO A 60 2.33 4.45 -33.45
N ARG A 61 2.37 5.76 -33.26
CA ARG A 61 3.21 6.69 -34.03
C ARG A 61 4.46 7.14 -33.27
N GLY A 62 4.71 6.55 -32.09
CA GLY A 62 5.87 6.84 -31.27
C GLY A 62 5.76 8.10 -30.41
N LYS A 63 4.57 8.71 -30.29
CA LYS A 63 4.36 9.87 -29.44
C LYS A 63 4.13 9.41 -28.00
N PRO A 64 4.87 9.97 -27.01
CA PRO A 64 4.65 9.64 -25.60
C PRO A 64 3.25 9.97 -25.11
N GLN A 65 2.70 9.07 -24.33
CA GLN A 65 1.47 9.20 -23.57
C GLN A 65 1.78 9.10 -22.08
N VAL A 66 1.06 9.82 -21.24
CA VAL A 66 1.21 9.79 -19.78
C VAL A 66 -0.16 9.75 -19.13
N ALA A 67 -0.31 8.93 -18.11
CA ALA A 67 -1.53 8.82 -17.32
C ALA A 67 -1.23 8.67 -15.82
N LEU A 68 -2.23 8.99 -15.01
CA LEU A 68 -2.32 8.53 -13.64
C LEU A 68 -2.89 7.11 -13.65
N ALA A 69 -2.39 6.26 -12.78
CA ALA A 69 -2.92 4.92 -12.61
C ALA A 69 -3.24 4.64 -11.15
N GLU A 70 -4.41 4.06 -10.90
CA GLU A 70 -4.77 3.51 -9.60
C GLU A 70 -4.91 1.99 -9.73
N PHE A 71 -4.31 1.27 -8.81
CA PHE A 71 -4.35 -0.19 -8.73
C PHE A 71 -4.97 -0.60 -7.40
N ARG A 72 -5.97 -1.49 -7.44
CA ARG A 72 -6.69 -1.99 -6.27
C ARG A 72 -6.45 -3.49 -6.12
N VAL A 73 -5.63 -3.85 -5.13
CA VAL A 73 -5.32 -5.25 -4.82
C VAL A 73 -6.12 -5.68 -3.59
N PRO A 74 -6.99 -6.69 -3.68
CA PRO A 74 -7.76 -7.14 -2.52
C PRO A 74 -6.84 -7.55 -1.36
N ALA A 75 -7.15 -7.13 -0.14
CA ALA A 75 -6.40 -7.57 1.03
C ALA A 75 -6.45 -9.10 1.20
N ALA A 76 -7.50 -9.76 0.70
CA ALA A 76 -7.62 -11.23 0.70
C ALA A 76 -6.76 -11.94 -0.36
N SER A 77 -6.05 -11.20 -1.24
CA SER A 77 -5.14 -11.83 -2.21
C SER A 77 -4.06 -12.65 -1.50
N PRO A 78 -3.62 -13.78 -2.06
CA PRO A 78 -2.56 -14.59 -1.47
C PRO A 78 -1.20 -13.87 -1.45
N TYR A 79 -0.99 -12.95 -2.38
CA TYR A 79 0.29 -12.23 -2.52
C TYR A 79 0.09 -10.71 -2.51
N ILE A 80 1.12 -10.01 -2.03
CA ILE A 80 1.37 -8.59 -2.28
C ILE A 80 2.54 -8.48 -3.25
N ILE A 81 2.50 -7.52 -4.17
CA ILE A 81 3.59 -7.30 -5.12
C ILE A 81 4.64 -6.39 -4.44
N GLU A 82 5.92 -6.77 -4.53
CA GLU A 82 7.01 -5.97 -3.97
C GLU A 82 7.12 -4.62 -4.73
N SER A 83 7.23 -3.52 -3.99
CA SER A 83 7.09 -2.15 -4.52
C SER A 83 8.14 -1.77 -5.57
N LYS A 84 9.42 -2.13 -5.38
CA LYS A 84 10.48 -1.84 -6.34
C LYS A 84 10.29 -2.63 -7.63
N SER A 85 9.90 -3.90 -7.53
CA SER A 85 9.61 -4.75 -8.68
C SER A 85 8.41 -4.22 -9.46
N PHE A 86 7.38 -3.75 -8.76
CA PHE A 86 6.22 -3.12 -9.37
C PHE A 86 6.59 -1.83 -10.13
N LYS A 87 7.42 -0.97 -9.51
CA LYS A 87 7.92 0.23 -10.19
C LYS A 87 8.74 -0.10 -11.45
N LEU A 88 9.62 -1.11 -11.38
CA LEU A 88 10.42 -1.54 -12.54
C LEU A 88 9.53 -2.07 -13.66
N TYR A 89 8.51 -2.87 -13.33
CA TYR A 89 7.52 -3.36 -14.28
C TYR A 89 6.79 -2.21 -14.98
N LEU A 90 6.28 -1.22 -14.24
CA LEU A 90 5.60 -0.06 -14.82
C LEU A 90 6.53 0.77 -15.72
N ASN A 91 7.80 0.94 -15.34
CA ASN A 91 8.78 1.65 -16.16
C ASN A 91 9.08 0.93 -17.48
N GLY A 92 8.91 -0.39 -17.54
CA GLY A 92 9.07 -1.17 -18.77
C GLY A 92 8.16 -0.74 -19.92
N PHE A 93 7.03 -0.11 -19.63
CA PHE A 93 6.12 0.38 -20.66
C PHE A 93 6.59 1.68 -21.33
N ALA A 94 7.51 2.42 -20.76
CA ALA A 94 7.89 3.76 -21.22
C ALA A 94 8.34 3.83 -22.69
N GLN A 95 8.87 2.74 -23.24
CA GLN A 95 9.30 2.61 -24.63
C GLN A 95 8.44 1.64 -25.45
N GLU A 96 7.37 1.10 -24.88
CA GLU A 96 6.47 0.18 -25.55
C GLU A 96 5.43 0.93 -26.38
N SER A 97 5.21 0.47 -27.60
CA SER A 97 4.17 1.01 -28.48
C SER A 97 2.85 0.27 -28.20
N ILE A 98 1.88 0.97 -27.64
CA ILE A 98 0.56 0.42 -27.24
C ILE A 98 -0.54 1.14 -28.00
N ALA A 99 -1.50 0.37 -28.48
CA ALA A 99 -2.56 0.86 -29.37
C ALA A 99 -3.39 1.99 -28.72
N ASP A 100 -3.80 1.78 -27.49
CA ASP A 100 -4.63 2.70 -26.71
C ASP A 100 -4.53 2.43 -25.20
N ILE A 101 -5.13 3.30 -24.41
CA ILE A 101 -5.14 3.22 -22.94
C ILE A 101 -5.89 1.99 -22.43
N ASP A 102 -6.90 1.52 -23.12
CA ASP A 102 -7.70 0.36 -22.72
C ASP A 102 -6.88 -0.93 -22.88
N THR A 103 -6.13 -1.06 -23.96
CA THR A 103 -5.17 -2.15 -24.19
C THR A 103 -4.10 -2.19 -23.07
N LEU A 104 -3.57 -1.02 -22.67
CA LEU A 104 -2.64 -0.94 -21.56
C LEU A 104 -3.30 -1.38 -20.24
N ALA A 105 -4.51 -0.90 -19.95
CA ALA A 105 -5.24 -1.25 -18.74
C ALA A 105 -5.55 -2.77 -18.67
N GLU A 106 -5.87 -3.41 -19.78
CA GLU A 106 -6.09 -4.85 -19.85
C GLU A 106 -4.80 -5.64 -19.57
N THR A 107 -3.69 -5.23 -20.16
CA THR A 107 -2.38 -5.84 -19.93
C THR A 107 -2.00 -5.74 -18.45
N LEU A 108 -2.09 -4.55 -17.86
CA LEU A 108 -1.82 -4.31 -16.46
C LEU A 108 -2.70 -5.16 -15.54
N ARG A 109 -4.00 -5.21 -15.85
CA ARG A 109 -4.95 -6.02 -15.05
C ARG A 109 -4.63 -7.50 -15.12
N HIS A 110 -4.28 -8.00 -16.30
CA HIS A 110 -3.89 -9.41 -16.50
C HIS A 110 -2.68 -9.77 -15.66
N ASP A 111 -1.58 -9.03 -15.80
CA ASP A 111 -0.30 -9.35 -15.19
C ASP A 111 -0.34 -9.18 -13.67
N LEU A 112 -0.92 -8.07 -13.19
CA LEU A 112 -1.04 -7.81 -11.76
C LEU A 112 -1.95 -8.81 -11.07
N SER A 113 -3.03 -9.25 -11.75
CA SER A 113 -3.92 -10.28 -11.21
C SER A 113 -3.21 -11.64 -11.12
N ALA A 114 -2.40 -11.98 -12.11
CA ALA A 114 -1.59 -13.19 -12.08
C ALA A 114 -0.56 -13.15 -10.94
N ALA A 115 0.14 -12.03 -10.77
CA ALA A 115 1.13 -11.85 -9.70
C ALA A 115 0.50 -11.83 -8.31
N ALA A 116 -0.65 -11.16 -8.13
CA ALA A 116 -1.35 -11.09 -6.85
C ALA A 116 -2.11 -12.38 -6.50
N GLY A 117 -2.40 -13.24 -7.49
CA GLY A 117 -3.25 -14.43 -7.34
C GLY A 117 -4.73 -14.09 -7.07
N ALA A 118 -5.17 -12.90 -7.46
CA ALA A 118 -6.53 -12.40 -7.29
C ALA A 118 -6.82 -11.30 -8.31
N VAL A 119 -8.08 -11.03 -8.60
CA VAL A 119 -8.46 -9.97 -9.54
C VAL A 119 -8.03 -8.60 -9.00
N VAL A 120 -7.18 -7.90 -9.75
CA VAL A 120 -6.71 -6.55 -9.45
C VAL A 120 -7.52 -5.53 -10.25
N GLY A 121 -8.05 -4.51 -9.57
CA GLY A 121 -8.65 -3.35 -10.21
C GLY A 121 -7.56 -2.45 -10.81
N VAL A 122 -7.78 -1.98 -12.04
CA VAL A 122 -6.88 -1.03 -12.71
C VAL A 122 -7.72 0.09 -13.30
N GLU A 123 -7.40 1.32 -12.92
CA GLU A 123 -8.01 2.52 -13.48
C GLU A 123 -6.90 3.44 -14.01
N LEU A 124 -7.02 3.83 -15.29
CA LEU A 124 -6.08 4.75 -15.92
C LEU A 124 -6.81 6.05 -16.26
N SER A 125 -6.24 7.17 -15.82
CA SER A 125 -6.82 8.50 -16.02
C SER A 125 -5.83 9.41 -16.75
N PRO A 126 -6.15 9.89 -17.96
CA PRO A 126 -5.33 10.91 -18.62
C PRO A 126 -5.20 12.16 -17.74
N LEU A 127 -4.02 12.79 -17.73
CA LEU A 127 -3.72 13.94 -16.84
C LEU A 127 -4.73 15.10 -16.94
N ARG A 128 -5.36 15.28 -18.09
CA ARG A 128 -6.41 16.31 -18.28
C ARG A 128 -7.71 16.03 -17.54
N ALA A 129 -7.99 14.75 -17.27
CA ALA A 129 -9.23 14.32 -16.62
C ALA A 129 -9.07 14.16 -15.10
N ALA A 130 -7.83 14.14 -14.61
CA ALA A 130 -7.54 13.87 -13.20
C ALA A 130 -7.48 15.17 -12.40
N ALA A 131 -8.45 15.37 -11.52
CA ALA A 131 -8.31 16.27 -10.39
C ALA A 131 -7.84 15.42 -9.19
N LEU A 132 -6.60 15.63 -8.75
CA LEU A 132 -6.11 15.05 -7.50
C LEU A 132 -6.27 16.10 -6.40
N PRO A 133 -7.32 16.04 -5.60
CA PRO A 133 -7.44 16.93 -4.46
C PRO A 133 -6.37 16.56 -3.42
N VAL A 134 -5.67 17.53 -2.89
CA VAL A 134 -4.91 17.39 -1.66
C VAL A 134 -5.92 17.62 -0.53
N VAL A 135 -6.17 16.60 0.27
CA VAL A 135 -7.14 16.64 1.36
C VAL A 135 -6.48 16.17 2.65
N GLU A 136 -6.97 16.71 3.77
CA GLU A 136 -6.63 16.19 5.10
C GLU A 136 -7.62 15.07 5.47
N LEU A 137 -7.18 14.15 6.34
CA LEU A 137 -8.06 13.14 6.91
C LEU A 137 -8.95 13.79 7.97
N ASP A 138 -10.25 13.61 7.87
CA ASP A 138 -11.21 14.10 8.86
C ASP A 138 -11.15 13.28 10.15
N GLY A 139 -11.20 13.94 11.30
CA GLY A 139 -11.26 13.30 12.62
C GLY A 139 -10.49 14.04 13.70
N GLU A 140 -10.49 13.47 14.89
CA GLU A 140 -9.72 13.98 16.02
C GLU A 140 -8.23 13.63 15.84
N LEU A 141 -7.38 14.67 15.75
CA LEU A 141 -5.94 14.49 15.59
C LEU A 141 -5.29 14.11 16.93
N LEU A 142 -4.73 12.91 17.00
CA LEU A 142 -4.09 12.39 18.20
C LEU A 142 -2.68 12.96 18.44
N ASP A 143 -2.01 13.44 17.41
CA ASP A 143 -0.59 13.83 17.42
C ASP A 143 -0.29 15.01 18.34
N ALA A 144 -1.31 15.81 18.70
CA ALA A 144 -1.19 16.95 19.60
C ALA A 144 -1.14 16.57 21.10
N GLN A 145 -1.26 15.30 21.44
CA GLN A 145 -1.23 14.86 22.84
C GLN A 145 0.16 15.05 23.46
N ASP A 146 0.18 15.69 24.65
CA ASP A 146 1.41 15.81 25.44
C ASP A 146 1.67 14.51 26.19
N LEU A 147 2.45 13.62 25.57
CA LEU A 147 2.83 12.36 26.18
C LEU A 147 4.29 11.98 25.88
N ALA A 148 4.92 11.31 26.82
CA ALA A 148 6.25 10.75 26.60
C ALA A 148 6.18 9.39 25.92
N ILE A 149 7.06 9.18 24.95
CA ILE A 149 7.30 7.90 24.30
C ILE A 149 8.69 7.41 24.69
N ASP A 150 8.77 6.21 25.26
CA ASP A 150 10.01 5.58 25.73
C ASP A 150 10.30 4.24 25.06
N HIS A 151 9.41 3.81 24.14
CA HIS A 151 9.55 2.56 23.41
C HIS A 151 9.50 2.79 21.89
N TYR A 152 10.54 2.34 21.19
CA TYR A 152 10.69 2.45 19.74
C TYR A 152 10.92 1.09 19.08
N GLY A 153 10.59 0.02 19.77
CA GLY A 153 10.67 -1.36 19.30
C GLY A 153 9.39 -1.81 18.56
N PRO A 154 9.18 -3.12 18.44
CA PRO A 154 7.97 -3.66 17.85
C PRO A 154 6.70 -3.19 18.59
N PRO A 155 5.54 -3.11 17.90
CA PRO A 155 4.28 -2.73 18.51
C PRO A 155 3.94 -3.59 19.73
N ARG A 156 3.38 -2.97 20.76
CA ARG A 156 3.01 -3.63 22.03
C ARG A 156 1.51 -3.66 22.20
N PRO A 157 0.84 -4.83 22.02
CA PRO A 157 -0.61 -4.95 22.13
C PRO A 157 -1.19 -4.47 23.46
N GLU A 158 -0.40 -4.50 24.55
CA GLU A 158 -0.81 -4.01 25.88
C GLU A 158 -1.11 -2.51 25.95
N TYR A 159 -0.67 -1.73 24.95
CA TYR A 159 -1.02 -0.32 24.83
C TYR A 159 -2.44 -0.13 24.24
N LEU A 160 -2.95 -1.11 23.50
CA LEU A 160 -4.28 -1.05 22.91
C LEU A 160 -5.31 -1.43 23.97
N ARG A 161 -5.95 -0.41 24.56
CA ARG A 161 -6.97 -0.56 25.59
C ARG A 161 -8.24 0.17 25.21
N ALA A 162 -9.37 -0.36 25.66
CA ALA A 162 -10.66 0.29 25.57
C ALA A 162 -11.39 0.13 26.91
N ASP A 163 -12.11 1.17 27.34
CA ASP A 163 -12.90 1.13 28.57
C ASP A 163 -14.26 0.46 28.32
N ALA A 164 -14.31 -0.86 28.49
CA ALA A 164 -15.52 -1.63 28.28
C ALA A 164 -16.68 -1.27 29.25
N ALA A 165 -16.40 -0.54 30.35
CA ALA A 165 -17.41 -0.10 31.32
C ALA A 165 -18.01 1.26 30.94
N ALA A 166 -17.36 2.02 30.07
CA ALA A 166 -17.86 3.32 29.62
C ALA A 166 -18.98 3.19 28.58
N THR A 167 -19.75 4.26 28.43
CA THR A 167 -20.76 4.33 27.36
C THR A 167 -20.06 4.27 26.00
N ALA A 168 -20.63 3.48 25.09
CA ALA A 168 -20.12 3.38 23.72
C ALA A 168 -20.12 4.75 23.02
N VAL A 169 -19.06 5.03 22.33
CA VAL A 169 -18.84 6.24 21.52
C VAL A 169 -18.83 5.91 20.04
N GLU A 170 -18.98 6.94 19.21
CA GLU A 170 -18.71 6.90 17.78
C GLU A 170 -17.68 7.98 17.50
N GLU A 171 -16.48 7.57 17.09
CA GLU A 171 -15.33 8.45 16.93
C GLU A 171 -14.61 8.17 15.62
N THR A 172 -14.00 9.21 15.08
CA THR A 172 -13.01 9.10 14.01
C THR A 172 -11.71 9.72 14.51
N LEU A 173 -10.66 8.90 14.61
CA LEU A 173 -9.35 9.29 15.11
C LEU A 173 -8.35 9.35 13.94
N VAL A 174 -7.43 10.30 14.00
CA VAL A 174 -6.39 10.50 12.97
C VAL A 174 -5.03 10.60 13.63
N SER A 175 -4.02 9.98 13.03
CA SER A 175 -2.61 10.23 13.36
C SER A 175 -1.77 10.21 12.08
N HIS A 176 -0.77 11.07 12.00
CA HIS A 176 0.24 11.12 10.94
C HIS A 176 1.58 10.53 11.41
N LEU A 177 1.60 9.92 12.58
CA LEU A 177 2.80 9.38 13.23
C LEU A 177 2.91 7.84 13.11
N LEU A 178 2.08 7.22 12.25
CA LEU A 178 2.24 5.79 11.96
C LEU A 178 3.62 5.55 11.36
N ARG A 179 4.45 4.79 12.09
CA ARG A 179 5.84 4.53 11.73
C ARG A 179 6.06 3.07 11.39
N SER A 180 6.73 2.81 10.28
CA SER A 180 7.34 1.52 10.01
C SER A 180 8.82 1.69 9.70
N ASN A 181 9.62 0.63 9.86
CA ASN A 181 11.02 0.66 9.51
C ASN A 181 11.27 -0.24 8.30
N CYS A 182 11.97 0.27 7.31
CA CYS A 182 12.39 -0.53 6.17
C CYS A 182 13.21 -1.74 6.65
N PRO A 183 12.83 -2.98 6.31
CA PRO A 183 13.54 -4.18 6.79
C PRO A 183 14.95 -4.33 6.23
N VAL A 184 15.30 -3.55 5.20
CA VAL A 184 16.62 -3.58 4.55
C VAL A 184 17.54 -2.49 5.09
N THR A 185 17.04 -1.24 5.20
CA THR A 185 17.87 -0.08 5.56
C THR A 185 17.72 0.34 7.02
N GLY A 186 16.68 -0.12 7.71
CA GLY A 186 16.31 0.33 9.07
C GLY A 186 15.79 1.76 9.12
N GLN A 187 15.68 2.46 7.99
CA GLN A 187 15.15 3.82 7.96
C GLN A 187 13.64 3.84 8.19
N PRO A 188 13.11 4.85 8.88
CA PRO A 188 11.67 4.97 9.11
C PRO A 188 10.94 5.42 7.86
N ASP A 189 9.79 4.79 7.62
CA ASP A 189 8.76 5.23 6.70
C ASP A 189 7.56 5.69 7.53
N TRP A 190 6.99 6.84 7.18
CA TRP A 190 5.87 7.44 7.90
C TRP A 190 4.59 7.37 7.07
N GLY A 191 3.48 7.16 7.76
CA GLY A 191 2.16 7.14 7.16
C GLY A 191 1.13 7.83 8.04
N SER A 192 -0.04 8.07 7.47
CA SER A 192 -1.22 8.54 8.19
C SER A 192 -2.20 7.39 8.37
N VAL A 193 -2.87 7.37 9.50
CA VAL A 193 -3.95 6.42 9.80
C VAL A 193 -5.20 7.18 10.22
N GLN A 194 -6.34 6.72 9.70
CA GLN A 194 -7.67 7.16 10.13
C GLN A 194 -8.45 5.95 10.61
N ILE A 195 -9.02 6.03 11.80
CA ILE A 195 -9.78 4.96 12.43
C ILE A 195 -11.17 5.49 12.78
N ALA A 196 -12.18 5.06 12.04
CA ALA A 196 -13.57 5.31 12.38
C ALA A 196 -14.15 4.07 13.06
N TYR A 197 -14.70 4.22 14.26
CA TYR A 197 -15.24 3.09 15.00
C TYR A 197 -16.46 3.49 15.85
N ARG A 198 -17.20 2.46 16.25
CA ARG A 198 -18.26 2.57 17.24
C ARG A 198 -18.10 1.49 18.29
N GLY A 199 -17.94 1.87 19.55
CA GLY A 199 -17.72 0.90 20.63
C GLY A 199 -17.25 1.55 21.92
N ALA A 200 -16.64 0.76 22.78
CA ALA A 200 -16.00 1.25 23.99
C ALA A 200 -14.89 2.28 23.62
N PRO A 201 -14.76 3.40 24.36
CA PRO A 201 -13.73 4.39 24.09
C PRO A 201 -12.34 3.78 24.11
N ILE A 202 -11.56 4.02 23.06
CA ILE A 202 -10.17 3.59 22.98
C ILE A 202 -9.31 4.55 23.80
N ASP A 203 -8.28 4.03 24.49
CA ASP A 203 -7.25 4.85 25.12
C ASP A 203 -6.40 5.52 24.02
N HIS A 204 -6.64 6.80 23.76
CA HIS A 204 -5.95 7.57 22.72
C HIS A 204 -4.44 7.65 22.95
N ALA A 205 -4.01 7.81 24.21
CA ALA A 205 -2.60 7.83 24.55
C ALA A 205 -1.94 6.45 24.34
N GLY A 206 -2.67 5.39 24.65
CA GLY A 206 -2.25 4.02 24.39
C GLY A 206 -2.14 3.75 22.88
N LEU A 207 -3.13 4.20 22.09
CA LEU A 207 -3.12 4.05 20.63
C LEU A 207 -1.91 4.77 20.00
N LEU A 208 -1.58 5.98 20.47
CA LEU A 208 -0.44 6.75 19.96
C LEU A 208 0.92 6.13 20.34
N ARG A 209 0.99 5.41 21.49
CA ARG A 209 2.20 4.66 21.88
C ARG A 209 2.38 3.34 21.12
N TYR A 210 1.30 2.76 20.64
CA TYR A 210 1.29 1.51 19.86
C TYR A 210 1.93 1.67 18.50
#